data_ce813786320f2ee7450ec1c7ff5bbc7a
#
_entry.id   ce813786320f2ee7450ec1c7ff5bbc7a
#
_cell.length_a   1.000
_cell.length_b   1.000
_cell.length_c   1.000
_cell.angle_alpha   90.00
_cell.angle_beta   90.00
_cell.angle_gamma   90.00
#
_symmetry.space_group_name_H-M   'P 1'
#
loop_
_entity.id
_entity.type
_entity.pdbx_description
1 polymer ?
#
loop_
_entity_poly.entity_id
_entity_poly.type
_entity_poly.pdbx_seq_one_letter_code
_entity_poly.pdbx_strand_id
1 'polypeptide(L)'
;SEDILIKYKKNNVGGSFKATIYSSGKELDLRLKNPRNLRYTAINLNKIVSVVESELKSKEDISLLRYIVANSMLQAVDEYSGVIEPEEMDQFMVETKGSFGGLGIVIGIKNNQLTVISPIDDTPAYSAGVKANDIIKRIDSLDAEGLSLHQAIKLLRGEKGTPISISIQRGNEEKLRKFEIIRDIIKIESIES
;
A
#
# COMPACT_ATOMS: atom_id res chain seq x y z
N SER A 1 -0.49 -5.78 14.86
CA SER A 1 0.30 -4.54 14.93
C SER A 1 0.77 -4.34 16.36
N GLU A 2 2.09 -4.28 16.55
CA GLU A 2 2.67 -3.91 17.85
C GLU A 2 2.48 -2.41 18.01
N ASP A 3 1.72 -1.97 19.01
CA ASP A 3 1.49 -0.56 19.28
C ASP A 3 2.78 0.09 19.80
N ILE A 4 3.28 1.07 19.07
CA ILE A 4 4.41 1.90 19.49
C ILE A 4 3.84 3.20 20.05
N LEU A 5 4.07 3.48 21.33
CA LEU A 5 3.65 4.70 21.99
C LEU A 5 4.84 5.56 22.33
N ILE A 6 4.83 6.82 21.92
CA ILE A 6 5.88 7.79 22.23
C ILE A 6 5.32 8.81 23.23
N LYS A 7 5.92 8.88 24.43
CA LYS A 7 5.64 9.92 25.41
C LYS A 7 6.82 10.86 25.52
N TYR A 8 6.58 12.14 25.61
CA TYR A 8 7.65 13.11 25.86
C TYR A 8 7.38 13.93 27.11
N LYS A 9 8.45 14.26 27.81
CA LYS A 9 8.43 15.14 28.98
C LYS A 9 9.51 16.21 28.85
N LYS A 10 9.10 17.46 29.04
CA LYS A 10 10.04 18.59 29.07
C LYS A 10 10.78 18.58 30.41
N ASN A 11 12.09 18.51 30.39
CA ASN A 11 12.90 18.72 31.59
C ASN A 11 13.20 20.21 31.76
N ASN A 12 12.88 20.77 32.91
CA ASN A 12 13.11 22.20 33.19
C ASN A 12 14.60 22.53 33.47
N VAL A 13 15.47 21.54 33.52
CA VAL A 13 16.91 21.73 33.82
C VAL A 13 17.71 21.46 32.53
N GLY A 14 18.45 22.48 32.09
CA GLY A 14 19.43 22.33 30.99
C GLY A 14 18.89 22.32 29.57
N GLY A 15 17.61 22.61 29.34
CA GLY A 15 17.04 22.76 27.97
C GLY A 15 17.05 21.49 27.13
N SER A 16 17.06 20.32 27.75
CA SER A 16 16.90 19.01 27.07
C SER A 16 15.47 18.48 27.30
N PHE A 17 15.04 17.63 26.39
CA PHE A 17 13.78 16.87 26.50
C PHE A 17 14.07 15.40 26.69
N LYS A 18 13.21 14.71 27.41
CA LYS A 18 13.20 13.26 27.49
C LYS A 18 12.00 12.74 26.70
N ALA A 19 12.26 11.88 25.71
CA ALA A 19 11.22 11.10 25.06
C ALA A 19 11.37 9.65 25.53
N THR A 20 10.26 9.03 25.86
CA THR A 20 10.20 7.61 26.21
C THR A 20 9.38 6.90 25.15
N ILE A 21 9.97 5.89 24.51
CA ILE A 21 9.33 5.04 23.50
C ILE A 21 8.95 3.72 24.18
N TYR A 22 7.70 3.34 24.07
CA TYR A 22 7.18 2.05 24.53
C TYR A 22 6.95 1.16 23.32
N SER A 23 7.59 0.00 23.27
CA SER A 23 7.45 -0.98 22.19
C SER A 23 7.57 -2.38 22.77
N SER A 24 6.65 -3.27 22.47
CA SER A 24 6.70 -4.70 22.86
C SER A 24 7.00 -4.93 24.35
N GLY A 25 6.45 -4.08 25.25
CA GLY A 25 6.69 -4.14 26.68
C GLY A 25 8.04 -3.61 27.15
N LYS A 26 8.84 -3.05 26.27
CA LYS A 26 10.10 -2.36 26.58
C LYS A 26 9.90 -0.86 26.66
N GLU A 27 10.68 -0.22 27.49
CA GLU A 27 10.73 1.24 27.66
C GLU A 27 12.11 1.72 27.29
N LEU A 28 12.21 2.62 26.30
CA LEU A 28 13.44 3.19 25.79
C LEU A 28 13.45 4.71 26.02
N ASP A 29 14.39 5.18 26.79
CA ASP A 29 14.55 6.59 27.13
C ASP A 29 15.54 7.28 26.18
N LEU A 30 15.06 8.30 25.49
CA LEU A 30 15.86 9.14 24.61
C LEU A 30 16.07 10.54 25.19
N ARG A 31 17.32 10.97 25.30
CA ARG A 31 17.64 12.37 25.59
C ARG A 31 17.70 13.17 24.29
N LEU A 32 16.80 14.12 24.13
CA LEU A 32 16.66 14.98 22.96
C LEU A 32 17.24 16.36 23.26
N LYS A 33 17.83 17.01 22.26
CA LYS A 33 18.31 18.37 22.34
C LYS A 33 17.14 19.34 22.28
N ASN A 34 17.29 20.53 22.90
CA ASN A 34 16.27 21.57 22.77
C ASN A 34 16.11 21.98 21.29
N PRO A 35 14.89 21.90 20.70
CA PRO A 35 14.66 22.18 19.28
C PRO A 35 14.62 23.71 19.02
N ARG A 36 15.69 24.42 19.38
CA ARG A 36 15.79 25.88 19.16
C ARG A 36 16.01 26.26 17.69
N ASN A 37 16.42 25.31 16.86
CA ASN A 37 16.62 25.50 15.43
C ASN A 37 16.37 24.20 14.67
N LEU A 38 16.18 24.29 13.35
CA LEU A 38 15.92 23.16 12.45
C LEU A 38 16.95 22.04 12.57
N ARG A 39 18.23 22.36 12.78
CA ARG A 39 19.28 21.35 12.92
C ARG A 39 19.06 20.44 14.13
N TYR A 40 18.70 21.00 15.29
CA TYR A 40 18.45 20.19 16.48
C TYR A 40 17.13 19.42 16.38
N THR A 41 16.12 20.01 15.72
CA THR A 41 14.85 19.31 15.42
C THR A 41 15.12 18.09 14.53
N ALA A 42 15.88 18.25 13.45
CA ALA A 42 16.26 17.14 12.55
C ALA A 42 17.07 16.05 13.26
N ILE A 43 18.04 16.42 14.11
CA ILE A 43 18.84 15.45 14.89
C ILE A 43 17.91 14.66 15.85
N ASN A 44 16.99 15.31 16.52
CA ASN A 44 16.06 14.66 17.44
C ASN A 44 15.13 13.71 16.72
N LEU A 45 14.58 14.16 15.58
CA LEU A 45 13.70 13.34 14.75
C LEU A 45 14.41 12.09 14.25
N ASN A 46 15.62 12.24 13.68
CA ASN A 46 16.41 11.09 13.23
C ASN A 46 16.69 10.10 14.36
N LYS A 47 16.95 10.57 15.59
CA LYS A 47 17.13 9.67 16.74
C LYS A 47 15.86 8.88 17.07
N ILE A 48 14.70 9.55 17.08
CA ILE A 48 13.42 8.88 17.36
C ILE A 48 13.13 7.86 16.25
N VAL A 49 13.23 8.28 14.98
CA VAL A 49 12.98 7.41 13.83
C VAL A 49 13.91 6.20 13.85
N SER A 50 15.23 6.39 14.05
CA SER A 50 16.18 5.27 14.07
C SER A 50 15.90 4.26 15.17
N VAL A 51 15.43 4.70 16.34
CA VAL A 51 15.04 3.78 17.42
C VAL A 51 13.78 3.02 17.07
N VAL A 52 12.78 3.69 16.53
CA VAL A 52 11.53 3.03 16.09
C VAL A 52 11.82 2.06 14.94
N GLU A 53 12.64 2.46 13.95
CA GLU A 53 13.06 1.56 12.86
C GLU A 53 13.77 0.30 13.38
N SER A 54 14.56 0.40 14.45
CA SER A 54 15.26 -0.76 15.04
C SER A 54 14.30 -1.77 15.72
N GLU A 55 13.11 -1.33 16.11
CA GLU A 55 12.08 -2.19 16.71
C GLU A 55 11.13 -2.79 15.64
N LEU A 56 11.08 -2.21 14.45
CA LEU A 56 10.26 -2.71 13.33
C LEU A 56 10.94 -3.88 12.63
N LYS A 57 10.18 -4.91 12.29
CA LYS A 57 10.71 -6.16 11.70
C LYS A 57 10.62 -6.19 10.18
N SER A 58 9.72 -5.42 9.59
CA SER A 58 9.51 -5.43 8.15
C SER A 58 10.01 -4.15 7.48
N LYS A 59 10.41 -4.27 6.20
CA LYS A 59 10.80 -3.12 5.39
C LYS A 59 9.60 -2.24 5.04
N GLU A 60 8.42 -2.85 4.90
CA GLU A 60 7.17 -2.16 4.64
C GLU A 60 6.80 -1.26 5.80
N ASP A 61 6.89 -1.76 7.06
CA ASP A 61 6.60 -0.95 8.25
C ASP A 61 7.57 0.23 8.39
N ILE A 62 8.84 0.04 8.04
CA ILE A 62 9.85 1.12 8.05
C ILE A 62 9.52 2.17 6.99
N SER A 63 9.10 1.76 5.80
CA SER A 63 8.68 2.67 4.73
C SER A 63 7.48 3.50 5.18
N LEU A 64 6.45 2.85 5.68
CA LEU A 64 5.23 3.49 6.20
C LEU A 64 5.56 4.50 7.30
N LEU A 65 6.44 4.15 8.26
CA LEU A 65 6.88 5.07 9.30
C LEU A 65 7.47 6.36 8.72
N ARG A 66 8.32 6.25 7.70
CA ARG A 66 8.94 7.41 7.05
C ARG A 66 7.92 8.34 6.42
N TYR A 67 6.91 7.79 5.74
CA TYR A 67 5.81 8.56 5.16
C TYR A 67 4.96 9.24 6.24
N ILE A 68 4.61 8.54 7.31
CA ILE A 68 3.87 9.12 8.45
C ILE A 68 4.63 10.30 9.04
N VAL A 69 5.94 10.15 9.27
CA VAL A 69 6.78 11.22 9.81
C VAL A 69 6.87 12.41 8.86
N ALA A 70 7.10 12.16 7.57
CA ALA A 70 7.18 13.21 6.54
C ALA A 70 5.86 13.97 6.45
N ASN A 71 4.73 13.27 6.38
CA ASN A 71 3.40 13.90 6.31
C ASN A 71 3.08 14.69 7.57
N SER A 72 3.39 14.18 8.77
CA SER A 72 3.21 14.92 10.02
C SER A 72 4.01 16.21 10.06
N MET A 73 5.23 16.21 9.48
CA MET A 73 6.05 17.43 9.39
C MET A 73 5.47 18.43 8.39
N LEU A 74 5.02 17.97 7.23
CA LEU A 74 4.43 18.84 6.21
C LEU A 74 3.13 19.46 6.69
N GLN A 75 2.24 18.70 7.30
CA GLN A 75 0.98 19.17 7.86
C GLN A 75 1.16 20.18 9.00
N ALA A 76 2.29 20.13 9.73
CA ALA A 76 2.61 21.15 10.74
C ALA A 76 2.96 22.52 10.12
N VAL A 77 3.31 22.56 8.83
CA VAL A 77 3.63 23.78 8.09
C VAL A 77 2.45 24.23 7.23
N ASP A 78 1.82 23.29 6.56
CA ASP A 78 0.66 23.51 5.68
C ASP A 78 -0.23 22.26 5.66
N GLU A 79 -1.50 22.42 6.04
CA GLU A 79 -2.46 21.32 6.16
C GLU A 79 -2.78 20.61 4.83
N TYR A 80 -2.50 21.27 3.70
CA TYR A 80 -2.72 20.71 2.35
C TYR A 80 -1.46 20.04 1.76
N SER A 81 -0.32 20.15 2.45
CA SER A 81 0.92 19.53 1.99
C SER A 81 1.03 18.09 2.47
N GLY A 82 1.39 17.19 1.57
CA GLY A 82 1.58 15.78 1.87
C GLY A 82 2.44 15.06 0.85
N VAL A 83 2.97 13.93 1.25
CA VAL A 83 3.66 12.97 0.38
C VAL A 83 2.78 11.74 0.24
N ILE A 84 2.49 11.37 -0.98
CA ILE A 84 1.71 10.16 -1.31
C ILE A 84 2.67 8.99 -1.39
N GLU A 85 2.35 7.88 -0.76
CA GLU A 85 3.13 6.65 -0.88
C GLU A 85 3.09 6.11 -2.31
N PRO A 86 4.18 5.51 -2.81
CA PRO A 86 4.19 4.94 -4.16
C PRO A 86 3.04 3.95 -4.41
N GLU A 87 2.68 3.19 -3.37
CA GLU A 87 1.58 2.24 -3.42
C GLU A 87 0.21 2.91 -3.56
N GLU A 88 0.04 4.11 -3.01
CA GLU A 88 -1.19 4.90 -3.09
C GLU A 88 -1.24 5.78 -4.34
N MET A 89 -0.08 6.02 -5.00
CA MET A 89 -0.01 6.86 -6.19
C MET A 89 -0.90 6.34 -7.32
N ASP A 90 -0.93 5.01 -7.52
CA ASP A 90 -1.79 4.40 -8.55
C ASP A 90 -3.26 4.65 -8.26
N GLN A 91 -3.67 4.55 -6.99
CA GLN A 91 -5.03 4.85 -6.56
C GLN A 91 -5.37 6.34 -6.76
N PHE A 92 -4.47 7.24 -6.35
CA PHE A 92 -4.61 8.68 -6.55
C PHE A 92 -4.74 9.05 -8.03
N MET A 93 -3.94 8.40 -8.91
CA MET A 93 -4.04 8.61 -10.35
C MET A 93 -5.37 8.11 -10.92
N VAL A 94 -5.91 7.01 -10.39
CA VAL A 94 -7.23 6.50 -10.76
C VAL A 94 -8.32 7.50 -10.37
N GLU A 95 -8.29 7.99 -9.13
CA GLU A 95 -9.26 8.96 -8.63
C GLU A 95 -9.22 10.30 -9.38
N THR A 96 -8.00 10.73 -9.76
CA THR A 96 -7.80 12.01 -10.46
C THR A 96 -8.08 11.92 -11.96
N LYS A 97 -7.65 10.83 -12.62
CA LYS A 97 -7.80 10.65 -14.07
C LYS A 97 -9.03 9.86 -14.48
N GLY A 98 -9.70 9.20 -13.54
CA GLY A 98 -10.83 8.32 -13.83
C GLY A 98 -10.47 7.11 -14.69
N SER A 99 -9.17 6.75 -14.76
CA SER A 99 -8.71 5.64 -15.58
C SER A 99 -7.39 5.06 -15.08
N PHE A 100 -7.17 3.78 -15.35
CA PHE A 100 -5.93 3.06 -15.01
C PHE A 100 -5.60 1.99 -16.06
N GLY A 101 -4.32 1.60 -16.12
CA GLY A 101 -3.88 0.50 -16.96
C GLY A 101 -4.12 -0.85 -16.28
N GLY A 102 -4.75 -1.80 -16.99
CA GLY A 102 -5.04 -3.11 -16.44
C GLY A 102 -5.85 -4.03 -17.35
N LEU A 103 -6.51 -5.02 -16.77
CA LEU A 103 -7.30 -6.03 -17.49
C LEU A 103 -8.79 -5.69 -17.61
N GLY A 104 -9.31 -4.85 -16.70
CA GLY A 104 -10.74 -4.55 -16.61
C GLY A 104 -11.52 -5.67 -15.91
N ILE A 105 -11.08 -6.07 -14.71
CA ILE A 105 -11.79 -7.01 -13.85
C ILE A 105 -11.98 -6.44 -12.46
N VAL A 106 -13.11 -6.70 -11.86
CA VAL A 106 -13.38 -6.51 -10.44
C VAL A 106 -13.03 -7.81 -9.73
N ILE A 107 -12.15 -7.76 -8.75
CA ILE A 107 -11.69 -8.92 -7.99
C ILE A 107 -12.00 -8.79 -6.51
N GLY A 108 -12.06 -9.90 -5.82
CA GLY A 108 -12.27 -9.97 -4.37
C GLY A 108 -11.74 -11.28 -3.80
N ILE A 109 -11.68 -11.36 -2.48
CA ILE A 109 -11.35 -12.61 -1.78
C ILE A 109 -12.67 -13.30 -1.39
N LYS A 110 -12.91 -14.49 -1.92
CA LYS A 110 -14.07 -15.33 -1.61
C LYS A 110 -13.59 -16.73 -1.19
N ASN A 111 -14.00 -17.18 -0.03
CA ASN A 111 -13.53 -18.45 0.54
C ASN A 111 -11.99 -18.57 0.57
N ASN A 112 -11.32 -17.48 0.97
CA ASN A 112 -9.86 -17.37 1.00
C ASN A 112 -9.17 -17.55 -0.37
N GLN A 113 -9.90 -17.32 -1.47
CA GLN A 113 -9.38 -17.44 -2.83
C GLN A 113 -9.61 -16.15 -3.61
N LEU A 114 -8.61 -15.76 -4.40
CA LEU A 114 -8.70 -14.60 -5.28
C LEU A 114 -9.70 -14.91 -6.41
N THR A 115 -10.80 -14.18 -6.45
CA THR A 115 -11.94 -14.49 -7.32
C THR A 115 -12.32 -13.28 -8.15
N VAL A 116 -12.63 -13.49 -9.43
CA VAL A 116 -13.23 -12.49 -10.30
C VAL A 116 -14.69 -12.31 -9.89
N ILE A 117 -15.03 -11.13 -9.41
CA ILE A 117 -16.43 -10.75 -9.09
C ILE A 117 -17.19 -10.52 -10.41
N SER A 118 -16.62 -9.68 -11.29
CA SER A 118 -17.10 -9.47 -12.65
C SER A 118 -16.00 -8.94 -13.56
N PRO A 119 -15.96 -9.32 -14.83
CA PRO A 119 -15.25 -8.52 -15.83
C PRO A 119 -16.05 -7.24 -16.10
N ILE A 120 -15.34 -6.19 -16.51
CA ILE A 120 -15.93 -4.93 -16.96
C ILE A 120 -16.15 -5.04 -18.47
N ASP A 121 -17.32 -4.63 -18.95
CA ASP A 121 -17.66 -4.68 -20.35
C ASP A 121 -16.66 -3.87 -21.21
N ASP A 122 -16.46 -4.30 -22.44
CA ASP A 122 -15.53 -3.68 -23.41
C ASP A 122 -14.06 -3.59 -22.96
N THR A 123 -13.65 -4.46 -22.05
CA THR A 123 -12.25 -4.53 -21.56
C THR A 123 -11.50 -5.75 -22.10
N PRO A 124 -10.15 -5.77 -22.00
CA PRO A 124 -9.35 -6.91 -22.44
C PRO A 124 -9.73 -8.25 -21.79
N ALA A 125 -10.03 -8.25 -20.50
CA ALA A 125 -10.43 -9.47 -19.79
C ALA A 125 -11.81 -9.98 -20.25
N TYR A 126 -12.76 -9.07 -20.48
CA TYR A 126 -14.06 -9.41 -21.03
C TYR A 126 -13.92 -10.05 -22.41
N SER A 127 -13.14 -9.42 -23.30
CA SER A 127 -12.88 -9.89 -24.65
C SER A 127 -12.15 -11.23 -24.68
N ALA A 128 -11.24 -11.47 -23.69
CA ALA A 128 -10.55 -12.75 -23.52
C ALA A 128 -11.48 -13.87 -23.00
N GLY A 129 -12.69 -13.55 -22.52
CA GLY A 129 -13.66 -14.52 -22.02
C GLY A 129 -13.48 -14.89 -20.54
N VAL A 130 -12.86 -14.02 -19.75
CA VAL A 130 -12.89 -14.10 -18.27
C VAL A 130 -14.33 -13.91 -17.80
N LYS A 131 -14.74 -14.65 -16.79
CA LYS A 131 -16.14 -14.64 -16.29
C LYS A 131 -16.19 -14.42 -14.79
N ALA A 132 -17.36 -13.99 -14.32
CA ALA A 132 -17.65 -13.93 -12.89
C ALA A 132 -17.50 -15.32 -12.24
N ASN A 133 -17.00 -15.32 -11.01
CA ASN A 133 -16.65 -16.50 -10.21
C ASN A 133 -15.48 -17.35 -10.75
N ASP A 134 -14.71 -16.87 -11.73
CA ASP A 134 -13.40 -17.46 -12.06
C ASP A 134 -12.45 -17.26 -10.87
N ILE A 135 -11.81 -18.34 -10.41
CA ILE A 135 -10.83 -18.29 -9.32
C ILE A 135 -9.45 -18.12 -9.94
N ILE A 136 -8.76 -17.03 -9.62
CA ILE A 136 -7.40 -16.78 -10.12
C ILE A 136 -6.42 -17.63 -9.30
N LYS A 137 -5.77 -18.57 -9.95
CA LYS A 137 -4.78 -19.48 -9.35
C LYS A 137 -3.35 -18.99 -9.57
N ARG A 138 -3.08 -18.30 -10.68
CA ARG A 138 -1.75 -17.76 -10.96
C ARG A 138 -1.84 -16.45 -11.72
N ILE A 139 -0.88 -15.57 -11.44
CA ILE A 139 -0.65 -14.32 -12.16
C ILE A 139 0.81 -14.38 -12.65
N ASP A 140 1.03 -14.42 -13.96
CA ASP A 140 2.30 -14.73 -14.60
C ASP A 140 2.92 -16.03 -14.02
N SER A 141 4.10 -15.94 -13.41
CA SER A 141 4.77 -17.07 -12.77
C SER A 141 4.41 -17.25 -11.29
N LEU A 142 3.67 -16.30 -10.68
CA LEU A 142 3.36 -16.29 -9.26
C LEU A 142 2.08 -17.06 -8.98
N ASP A 143 2.08 -17.83 -7.89
CA ASP A 143 0.88 -18.43 -7.32
C ASP A 143 0.03 -17.34 -6.66
N ALA A 144 -1.27 -17.36 -6.89
CA ALA A 144 -2.20 -16.39 -6.30
C ALA A 144 -2.71 -16.80 -4.91
N GLU A 145 -2.35 -18.00 -4.44
CA GLU A 145 -2.72 -18.46 -3.10
C GLU A 145 -2.00 -17.64 -2.03
N GLY A 146 -2.76 -17.11 -1.08
CA GLY A 146 -2.23 -16.28 0.01
C GLY A 146 -1.92 -14.83 -0.35
N LEU A 147 -2.08 -14.41 -1.62
CA LEU A 147 -1.97 -13.00 -1.98
C LEU A 147 -3.09 -12.19 -1.33
N SER A 148 -2.74 -11.04 -0.78
CA SER A 148 -3.73 -10.04 -0.41
C SER A 148 -4.37 -9.43 -1.65
N LEU A 149 -5.58 -8.87 -1.49
CA LEU A 149 -6.27 -8.19 -2.60
C LEU A 149 -5.42 -7.07 -3.19
N HIS A 150 -4.73 -6.30 -2.35
CA HIS A 150 -3.85 -5.21 -2.76
C HIS A 150 -2.66 -5.72 -3.61
N GLN A 151 -2.00 -6.79 -3.17
CA GLN A 151 -0.91 -7.42 -3.94
C GLN A 151 -1.40 -7.91 -5.30
N ALA A 152 -2.57 -8.54 -5.35
CA ALA A 152 -3.17 -9.00 -6.61
C ALA A 152 -3.49 -7.84 -7.55
N ILE A 153 -4.07 -6.74 -7.04
CA ILE A 153 -4.34 -5.53 -7.81
C ILE A 153 -3.05 -4.96 -8.40
N LYS A 154 -1.98 -4.86 -7.61
CA LYS A 154 -0.67 -4.37 -8.04
C LYS A 154 -0.08 -5.19 -9.18
N LEU A 155 -0.23 -6.53 -9.14
CA LEU A 155 0.24 -7.43 -10.19
C LEU A 155 -0.60 -7.35 -11.48
N LEU A 156 -1.93 -7.22 -11.33
CA LEU A 156 -2.87 -7.17 -12.46
C LEU A 156 -2.86 -5.83 -13.19
N ARG A 157 -2.59 -4.73 -12.49
CA ARG A 157 -2.38 -3.41 -13.09
C ARG A 157 -1.04 -3.34 -13.81
N GLY A 158 -0.86 -2.34 -14.66
CA GLY A 158 0.38 -2.06 -15.37
C GLY A 158 0.14 -1.21 -16.61
N GLU A 159 1.22 -0.89 -17.32
CA GLU A 159 1.16 -0.01 -18.48
C GLU A 159 0.34 -0.63 -19.62
N LYS A 160 -0.44 0.22 -20.32
CA LYS A 160 -1.12 -0.13 -21.55
C LYS A 160 -0.16 -0.78 -22.54
N GLY A 161 -0.60 -1.85 -23.19
CA GLY A 161 0.17 -2.58 -24.21
C GLY A 161 1.09 -3.65 -23.63
N THR A 162 1.24 -3.77 -22.30
CA THR A 162 2.06 -4.82 -21.70
C THR A 162 1.27 -6.13 -21.55
N PRO A 163 1.87 -7.30 -21.86
CA PRO A 163 1.20 -8.58 -21.69
C PRO A 163 1.18 -9.03 -20.23
N ILE A 164 0.17 -9.80 -19.88
CA ILE A 164 0.06 -10.53 -18.62
C ILE A 164 -0.63 -11.86 -18.85
N SER A 165 -0.23 -12.88 -18.10
CA SER A 165 -0.84 -14.21 -18.12
C SER A 165 -1.58 -14.46 -16.81
N ILE A 166 -2.84 -14.86 -16.88
CA ILE A 166 -3.58 -15.34 -15.72
C ILE A 166 -4.03 -16.78 -15.94
N SER A 167 -3.90 -17.61 -14.91
CA SER A 167 -4.46 -18.96 -14.90
C SER A 167 -5.61 -19.02 -13.92
N ILE A 168 -6.77 -19.42 -14.41
CA ILE A 168 -7.99 -19.47 -13.60
C ILE A 168 -8.55 -20.88 -13.51
N GLN A 169 -9.26 -21.14 -12.42
CA GLN A 169 -10.12 -22.30 -12.26
C GLN A 169 -11.58 -21.86 -12.42
N ARG A 170 -12.31 -22.50 -13.32
CA ARG A 170 -13.73 -22.20 -13.57
C ARG A 170 -14.62 -23.31 -13.04
N GLY A 171 -15.42 -22.96 -12.02
CA GLY A 171 -16.27 -23.95 -11.35
C GLY A 171 -15.48 -25.15 -10.80
N ASN A 172 -15.92 -26.37 -11.11
CA ASN A 172 -15.27 -27.61 -10.65
C ASN A 172 -14.29 -28.20 -11.68
N GLU A 173 -13.86 -27.41 -12.68
CA GLU A 173 -12.90 -27.91 -13.67
C GLU A 173 -11.55 -28.19 -13.00
N GLU A 174 -10.97 -29.37 -13.24
CA GLU A 174 -9.63 -29.70 -12.73
C GLU A 174 -8.53 -28.98 -13.52
N LYS A 175 -8.79 -28.73 -14.81
CA LYS A 175 -7.83 -28.08 -15.70
C LYS A 175 -7.93 -26.56 -15.60
N LEU A 176 -6.80 -25.91 -15.31
CA LEU A 176 -6.71 -24.45 -15.33
C LEU A 176 -6.82 -23.92 -16.76
N ARG A 177 -7.56 -22.83 -16.92
CA ARG A 177 -7.62 -22.06 -18.16
C ARG A 177 -6.60 -20.95 -18.10
N LYS A 178 -5.71 -20.89 -19.09
CA LYS A 178 -4.71 -19.82 -19.21
C LYS A 178 -5.21 -18.76 -20.18
N PHE A 179 -5.15 -17.50 -19.76
CA PHE A 179 -5.43 -16.34 -20.58
C PHE A 179 -4.17 -15.49 -20.69
N GLU A 180 -3.79 -15.13 -21.91
CA GLU A 180 -2.76 -14.13 -22.18
C GLU A 180 -3.47 -12.88 -22.66
N ILE A 181 -3.36 -11.81 -21.88
CA ILE A 181 -4.15 -10.58 -22.07
C ILE A 181 -3.19 -9.41 -22.18
N ILE A 182 -3.45 -8.52 -23.11
CA ILE A 182 -2.72 -7.25 -23.24
C ILE A 182 -3.46 -6.22 -22.39
N ARG A 183 -2.76 -5.56 -21.47
CA ARG A 183 -3.34 -4.50 -20.65
C ARG A 183 -3.77 -3.31 -21.50
N ASP A 184 -4.88 -2.68 -21.15
CA ASP A 184 -5.36 -1.45 -21.77
C ASP A 184 -5.75 -0.42 -20.70
N ILE A 185 -6.06 0.79 -21.15
CA ILE A 185 -6.62 1.82 -20.26
C ILE A 185 -8.06 1.47 -19.94
N ILE A 186 -8.33 1.24 -18.67
CA ILE A 186 -9.66 0.97 -18.15
C ILE A 186 -10.23 2.30 -17.63
N LYS A 187 -11.36 2.71 -18.18
CA LYS A 187 -12.11 3.89 -17.73
C LYS A 187 -13.11 3.47 -16.67
N ILE A 188 -13.18 4.22 -15.58
CA ILE A 188 -14.20 4.06 -14.57
C ILE A 188 -15.30 5.06 -14.93
N GLU A 189 -16.46 4.57 -15.36
CA GLU A 189 -17.63 5.42 -15.49
C GLU A 189 -18.10 5.77 -14.08
N SER A 190 -17.96 7.04 -13.69
CA SER A 190 -18.61 7.57 -12.51
C SER A 190 -20.11 7.53 -12.77
N ILE A 191 -20.86 6.74 -12.03
CA ILE A 191 -22.31 6.82 -12.04
C ILE A 191 -22.66 8.17 -11.41
N GLU A 192 -22.99 9.15 -12.24
CA GLU A 192 -23.65 10.37 -11.78
C GLU A 192 -25.02 9.95 -11.23
N SER A 193 -25.20 10.11 -9.93
CA SER A 193 -26.48 9.90 -9.23
C SER A 193 -27.30 11.17 -9.22
#